data_3483e8e2b71b54e910a7fd4f6aa1fc0f
#
_entry.id   3483e8e2b71b54e910a7fd4f6aa1fc0f
#
_cell.length_a   1.000
_cell.length_b   1.000
_cell.length_c   1.000
_cell.angle_alpha   90.00
_cell.angle_beta   90.00
_cell.angle_gamma   90.00
#
_symmetry.space_group_name_H-M   'P 1'
#
loop_
_entity.id
_entity.type
_entity.pdbx_description
1 polymer ?
#
loop_
_entity_poly.entity_id
_entity_poly.type
_entity_poly.pdbx_seq_one_letter_code
_entity_poly.pdbx_strand_id
1 'polypeptide(L)'
;MGPFFVGLLIFTFIFLMNSILRLTELVVNKGVKLIDILKLILYAMPSFLVFTVPMALLMAVLAALGRLSGDNEITAMKVSGIGIYQLVAPIMIFSLVCSLLTSFVAVYALPWGNSSTRELIFNIARNKVNIGIKERTFNSDFKGLVLYVNEIAVRGEKLKGILVSEKGETGEPNTIVAREGYLISDPKSLIITLRLIDGKIHRASKDLNTYQEIGFSTYDINLDLGTIIKEQGSFTKEYSEMSIGELQRKIEELRKGKKSLYHPLQVLYEKFSVPFACLVFGLIAIPLGIQSRPSSKFWGFILSLVVILIYYVFLTFGQILAKNGEIPLPIALWAPNFFIGILGVYMLYKTANDLPINFIVWIERIFRKIGLKT
;
A
#
# COMPACT_ATOMS: atom_id res chain seq x y z
N MET A 1 3.24 -24.93 -12.24
CA MET A 1 3.16 -23.52 -12.69
C MET A 1 1.71 -23.02 -12.81
N GLY A 2 0.77 -23.77 -13.41
CA GLY A 2 -0.63 -23.35 -13.57
C GLY A 2 -1.29 -22.80 -12.28
N PRO A 3 -1.29 -23.54 -11.16
CA PRO A 3 -1.91 -23.06 -9.90
C PRO A 3 -1.30 -21.77 -9.36
N PHE A 4 -0.01 -21.51 -9.63
CA PHE A 4 0.65 -20.27 -9.21
C PHE A 4 0.09 -19.04 -9.93
N PHE A 5 -0.05 -19.10 -11.26
CA PHE A 5 -0.61 -17.99 -12.03
C PHE A 5 -2.09 -17.75 -11.72
N VAL A 6 -2.85 -18.84 -11.47
CA VAL A 6 -4.24 -18.74 -11.04
C VAL A 6 -4.32 -18.05 -9.66
N GLY A 7 -3.49 -18.47 -8.70
CA GLY A 7 -3.42 -17.85 -7.38
C GLY A 7 -2.99 -16.39 -7.46
N LEU A 8 -1.97 -16.08 -8.27
CA LEU A 8 -1.50 -14.72 -8.47
C LEU A 8 -2.62 -13.83 -9.02
N LEU A 9 -3.37 -14.32 -10.01
CA LEU A 9 -4.49 -13.59 -10.58
C LEU A 9 -5.60 -13.36 -9.55
N ILE A 10 -5.99 -14.40 -8.80
CA ILE A 10 -7.05 -14.31 -7.78
C ILE A 10 -6.66 -13.27 -6.70
N PHE A 11 -5.48 -13.42 -6.10
CA PHE A 11 -5.06 -12.52 -5.02
C PHE A 11 -4.84 -11.09 -5.53
N THR A 12 -4.25 -10.92 -6.72
CA THR A 12 -4.08 -9.59 -7.31
C THR A 12 -5.44 -8.95 -7.62
N PHE A 13 -6.43 -9.71 -8.10
CA PHE A 13 -7.77 -9.20 -8.34
C PHE A 13 -8.48 -8.76 -7.05
N ILE A 14 -8.33 -9.52 -5.96
CA ILE A 14 -8.89 -9.15 -4.64
C ILE A 14 -8.30 -7.81 -4.16
N PHE A 15 -6.98 -7.62 -4.28
CA PHE A 15 -6.34 -6.35 -3.91
C PHE A 15 -6.75 -5.20 -4.84
N LEU A 16 -6.86 -5.48 -6.15
CA LEU A 16 -7.32 -4.51 -7.14
C LEU A 16 -8.76 -4.05 -6.87
N MET A 17 -9.65 -4.97 -6.50
CA MET A 17 -11.06 -4.65 -6.24
C MET A 17 -11.20 -3.54 -5.18
N ASN A 18 -10.44 -3.64 -4.09
CA ASN A 18 -10.42 -2.58 -3.06
C ASN A 18 -9.90 -1.24 -3.61
N SER A 19 -8.92 -1.27 -4.51
CA SER A 19 -8.37 -0.06 -5.14
C SER A 19 -9.32 0.51 -6.20
N ILE A 20 -9.99 -0.34 -6.98
CA ILE A 20 -10.97 0.08 -8.00
C ILE A 20 -12.13 0.85 -7.36
N LEU A 21 -12.64 0.41 -6.20
CA LEU A 21 -13.71 1.11 -5.49
C LEU A 21 -13.31 2.57 -5.16
N ARG A 22 -12.08 2.78 -4.69
CA ARG A 22 -11.54 4.14 -4.45
C ARG A 22 -11.34 4.93 -5.73
N LEU A 23 -10.91 4.28 -6.81
CA LEU A 23 -10.68 4.93 -8.09
C LEU A 23 -12.00 5.30 -8.80
N THR A 24 -13.09 4.55 -8.57
CA THR A 24 -14.42 4.84 -9.11
C THR A 24 -14.93 6.21 -8.65
N GLU A 25 -14.68 6.60 -7.40
CA GLU A 25 -15.00 7.93 -6.89
C GLU A 25 -14.27 9.05 -7.66
N LEU A 26 -13.03 8.79 -8.10
CA LEU A 26 -12.27 9.74 -8.94
C LEU A 26 -12.88 9.89 -10.34
N VAL A 27 -13.45 8.82 -10.90
CA VAL A 27 -14.13 8.87 -12.21
C VAL A 27 -15.42 9.64 -12.12
N VAL A 28 -16.32 9.17 -11.24
CA VAL A 28 -17.71 9.67 -11.16
C VAL A 28 -17.73 11.10 -10.65
N ASN A 29 -17.01 11.38 -9.58
CA ASN A 29 -17.07 12.68 -8.92
C ASN A 29 -16.11 13.72 -9.50
N LYS A 30 -15.03 13.28 -10.14
CA LYS A 30 -13.95 14.19 -10.56
C LYS A 30 -13.63 14.16 -12.06
N GLY A 31 -14.35 13.39 -12.90
CA GLY A 31 -14.21 13.39 -14.38
C GLY A 31 -12.78 13.10 -14.86
N VAL A 32 -12.05 12.18 -14.20
CA VAL A 32 -10.70 11.75 -14.58
C VAL A 32 -10.78 10.88 -15.83
N LYS A 33 -9.85 11.03 -16.77
CA LYS A 33 -9.81 10.23 -18.00
C LYS A 33 -9.55 8.76 -17.68
N LEU A 34 -10.24 7.86 -18.37
CA LEU A 34 -10.09 6.41 -18.19
C LEU A 34 -8.64 5.94 -18.36
N ILE A 35 -7.89 6.56 -19.28
CA ILE A 35 -6.47 6.23 -19.49
C ILE A 35 -5.61 6.52 -18.26
N ASP A 36 -5.90 7.57 -17.51
CA ASP A 36 -5.15 7.93 -16.30
C ASP A 36 -5.45 6.93 -15.16
N ILE A 37 -6.66 6.40 -15.13
CA ILE A 37 -7.04 5.35 -14.18
C ILE A 37 -6.31 4.04 -14.48
N LEU A 38 -6.24 3.66 -15.76
CA LEU A 38 -5.47 2.47 -16.17
C LEU A 38 -3.99 2.61 -15.80
N LYS A 39 -3.42 3.81 -15.97
CA LYS A 39 -2.04 4.10 -15.52
C LYS A 39 -1.91 4.01 -14.00
N LEU A 40 -2.87 4.53 -13.22
CA LEU A 40 -2.86 4.41 -11.75
C LEU A 40 -2.88 2.95 -11.31
N ILE A 41 -3.71 2.12 -11.94
CA ILE A 41 -3.76 0.68 -11.67
C ILE A 41 -2.42 0.04 -11.98
N LEU A 42 -1.82 0.35 -13.14
CA LEU A 42 -0.53 -0.21 -13.55
C LEU A 42 0.60 0.18 -12.59
N TYR A 43 0.64 1.45 -12.15
CA TYR A 43 1.64 1.93 -11.20
C TYR A 43 1.44 1.36 -9.79
N ALA A 44 0.21 1.00 -9.42
CA ALA A 44 -0.08 0.33 -8.14
C ALA A 44 0.24 -1.18 -8.15
N MET A 45 0.40 -1.80 -9.33
CA MET A 45 0.67 -3.24 -9.46
C MET A 45 1.86 -3.74 -8.63
N PRO A 46 3.04 -3.06 -8.61
CA PRO A 46 4.16 -3.51 -7.79
C PRO A 46 3.82 -3.64 -6.30
N SER A 47 3.00 -2.73 -5.77
CA SER A 47 2.59 -2.76 -4.37
C SER A 47 1.77 -4.01 -4.04
N PHE A 48 0.93 -4.47 -4.97
CA PHE A 48 0.16 -5.70 -4.80
C PHE A 48 1.04 -6.93 -4.95
N LEU A 49 1.94 -6.96 -5.93
CA LEU A 49 2.78 -8.11 -6.22
C LEU A 49 3.67 -8.51 -5.03
N VAL A 50 4.15 -7.56 -4.24
CA VAL A 50 4.94 -7.84 -3.03
C VAL A 50 4.20 -8.77 -2.06
N PHE A 51 2.88 -8.62 -1.94
CA PHE A 51 2.06 -9.45 -1.05
C PHE A 51 1.46 -10.66 -1.76
N THR A 52 1.05 -10.52 -3.01
CA THR A 52 0.33 -11.59 -3.74
C THR A 52 1.25 -12.72 -4.20
N VAL A 53 2.53 -12.46 -4.47
CA VAL A 53 3.49 -13.51 -4.88
C VAL A 53 3.70 -14.54 -3.77
N PRO A 54 3.99 -14.18 -2.49
CA PRO A 54 4.08 -15.17 -1.41
C PRO A 54 2.78 -15.94 -1.20
N MET A 55 1.61 -15.27 -1.29
CA MET A 55 0.31 -15.91 -1.14
C MET A 55 0.03 -16.90 -2.27
N ALA A 56 0.31 -16.51 -3.51
CA ALA A 56 0.14 -17.37 -4.69
C ALA A 56 1.07 -18.58 -4.66
N LEU A 57 2.29 -18.41 -4.17
CA LEU A 57 3.25 -19.50 -3.97
C LEU A 57 2.70 -20.53 -2.97
N LEU A 58 2.25 -20.09 -1.80
CA LEU A 58 1.68 -20.96 -0.78
C LEU A 58 0.49 -21.77 -1.35
N MET A 59 -0.45 -21.07 -1.98
CA MET A 59 -1.60 -21.69 -2.63
C MET A 59 -1.19 -22.71 -3.69
N ALA A 60 -0.22 -22.35 -4.53
CA ALA A 60 0.24 -23.21 -5.63
C ALA A 60 0.88 -24.51 -5.14
N VAL A 61 1.74 -24.41 -4.10
CA VAL A 61 2.40 -25.58 -3.52
C VAL A 61 1.39 -26.49 -2.82
N LEU A 62 0.47 -25.91 -2.03
CA LEU A 62 -0.61 -26.67 -1.37
C LEU A 62 -1.54 -27.35 -2.38
N ALA A 63 -1.93 -26.67 -3.45
CA ALA A 63 -2.77 -27.24 -4.49
C ALA A 63 -2.07 -28.37 -5.26
N ALA A 64 -0.78 -28.19 -5.58
CA ALA A 64 0.02 -29.20 -6.28
C ALA A 64 0.24 -30.45 -5.42
N LEU A 65 0.72 -30.27 -4.18
CA LEU A 65 0.96 -31.39 -3.26
C LEU A 65 -0.33 -32.06 -2.81
N GLY A 66 -1.40 -31.28 -2.58
CA GLY A 66 -2.72 -31.81 -2.25
C GLY A 66 -3.27 -32.72 -3.37
N ARG A 67 -3.07 -32.33 -4.64
CA ARG A 67 -3.43 -33.19 -5.77
C ARG A 67 -2.60 -34.48 -5.79
N LEU A 68 -1.27 -34.38 -5.71
CA LEU A 68 -0.37 -35.53 -5.68
C LEU A 68 -0.68 -36.48 -4.50
N SER A 69 -1.07 -35.91 -3.35
CA SER A 69 -1.51 -36.69 -2.18
C SER A 69 -2.85 -37.38 -2.42
N GLY A 70 -3.83 -36.65 -2.99
CA GLY A 70 -5.15 -37.18 -3.31
C GLY A 70 -5.15 -38.30 -4.35
N ASP A 71 -4.26 -38.18 -5.35
CA ASP A 71 -4.07 -39.19 -6.41
C ASP A 71 -3.18 -40.35 -5.94
N ASN A 72 -2.75 -40.41 -4.65
CA ASN A 72 -1.83 -41.36 -4.04
C ASN A 72 -0.43 -41.39 -4.71
N GLU A 73 -0.07 -40.41 -5.52
CA GLU A 73 1.24 -40.33 -6.20
C GLU A 73 2.38 -40.20 -5.17
N ILE A 74 2.17 -39.45 -4.08
CA ILE A 74 3.16 -39.32 -2.99
C ILE A 74 3.39 -40.68 -2.30
N THR A 75 2.33 -41.46 -2.11
CA THR A 75 2.43 -42.79 -1.54
C THR A 75 3.21 -43.74 -2.47
N ALA A 76 2.94 -43.69 -3.77
CA ALA A 76 3.66 -44.46 -4.77
C ALA A 76 5.14 -44.09 -4.83
N MET A 77 5.48 -42.80 -4.76
CA MET A 77 6.88 -42.33 -4.68
C MET A 77 7.60 -42.85 -3.44
N LYS A 78 6.95 -42.84 -2.26
CA LYS A 78 7.52 -43.38 -1.03
C LYS A 78 7.83 -44.88 -1.15
N VAL A 79 6.89 -45.64 -1.69
CA VAL A 79 7.08 -47.11 -1.91
C VAL A 79 8.23 -47.35 -2.90
N SER A 80 8.43 -46.48 -3.87
CA SER A 80 9.55 -46.54 -4.81
C SER A 80 10.88 -46.04 -4.24
N GLY A 81 10.95 -45.72 -2.93
CA GLY A 81 12.17 -45.27 -2.25
C GLY A 81 12.45 -43.78 -2.35
N ILE A 82 11.56 -42.98 -2.93
CA ILE A 82 11.69 -41.53 -3.00
C ILE A 82 11.26 -40.91 -1.67
N GLY A 83 12.24 -40.42 -0.90
CA GLY A 83 11.97 -39.77 0.39
C GLY A 83 11.36 -38.38 0.25
N ILE A 84 10.60 -37.96 1.28
CA ILE A 84 9.97 -36.63 1.32
C ILE A 84 10.99 -35.50 1.14
N TYR A 85 12.19 -35.64 1.67
CA TYR A 85 13.27 -34.66 1.54
C TYR A 85 13.65 -34.37 0.08
N GLN A 86 13.45 -35.33 -0.83
CA GLN A 86 13.71 -35.11 -2.26
C GLN A 86 12.66 -34.20 -2.90
N LEU A 87 11.44 -34.15 -2.34
CA LEU A 87 10.40 -33.22 -2.75
C LEU A 87 10.62 -31.78 -2.22
N VAL A 88 11.40 -31.64 -1.14
CA VAL A 88 11.72 -30.32 -0.55
C VAL A 88 12.54 -29.47 -1.52
N ALA A 89 13.56 -30.04 -2.16
CA ALA A 89 14.51 -29.31 -2.99
C ALA A 89 13.84 -28.50 -4.13
N PRO A 90 13.00 -29.10 -5.02
CA PRO A 90 12.38 -28.36 -6.10
C PRO A 90 11.42 -27.27 -5.60
N ILE A 91 10.73 -27.52 -4.47
CA ILE A 91 9.81 -26.54 -3.89
C ILE A 91 10.59 -25.37 -3.28
N MET A 92 11.69 -25.63 -2.58
CA MET A 92 12.53 -24.58 -2.01
C MET A 92 13.26 -23.76 -3.08
N ILE A 93 13.68 -24.37 -4.19
CA ILE A 93 14.23 -23.65 -5.35
C ILE A 93 13.16 -22.71 -5.93
N PHE A 94 11.94 -23.20 -6.14
CA PHE A 94 10.85 -22.36 -6.62
C PHE A 94 10.52 -21.23 -5.64
N SER A 95 10.52 -21.52 -4.33
CA SER A 95 10.31 -20.52 -3.28
C SER A 95 11.41 -19.47 -3.26
N LEU A 96 12.65 -19.87 -3.50
CA LEU A 96 13.81 -18.96 -3.59
C LEU A 96 13.67 -18.03 -4.82
N VAL A 97 13.28 -18.57 -5.96
CA VAL A 97 13.04 -17.76 -7.17
C VAL A 97 11.93 -16.73 -6.91
N CYS A 98 10.83 -17.14 -6.29
CA CYS A 98 9.74 -16.24 -5.93
C CYS A 98 10.19 -15.19 -4.89
N SER A 99 11.02 -15.57 -3.91
CA SER A 99 11.60 -14.66 -2.93
C SER A 99 12.49 -13.59 -3.57
N LEU A 100 13.37 -13.99 -4.50
CA LEU A 100 14.22 -13.07 -5.25
C LEU A 100 13.39 -12.12 -6.14
N LEU A 101 12.37 -12.66 -6.81
CA LEU A 101 11.44 -11.86 -7.61
C LEU A 101 10.71 -10.83 -6.75
N THR A 102 10.15 -11.27 -5.61
CA THR A 102 9.43 -10.38 -4.69
C THR A 102 10.37 -9.32 -4.09
N SER A 103 11.62 -9.69 -3.78
CA SER A 103 12.65 -8.78 -3.29
C SER A 103 13.00 -7.72 -4.35
N PHE A 104 13.16 -8.13 -5.61
CA PHE A 104 13.39 -7.22 -6.72
C PHE A 104 12.22 -6.21 -6.87
N VAL A 105 10.99 -6.71 -6.83
CA VAL A 105 9.79 -5.86 -6.89
C VAL A 105 9.74 -4.90 -5.69
N ALA A 106 10.01 -5.37 -4.47
CA ALA A 106 9.95 -4.54 -3.25
C ALA A 106 11.03 -3.45 -3.21
N VAL A 107 12.22 -3.73 -3.77
CA VAL A 107 13.37 -2.80 -3.74
C VAL A 107 13.30 -1.78 -4.87
N TYR A 108 12.93 -2.19 -6.08
CA TYR A 108 13.03 -1.36 -7.30
C TYR A 108 11.65 -0.96 -7.85
N ALA A 109 10.76 -1.91 -8.10
CA ALA A 109 9.51 -1.63 -8.77
C ALA A 109 8.50 -0.89 -7.87
N LEU A 110 8.45 -1.20 -6.58
CA LEU A 110 7.53 -0.58 -5.62
C LEU A 110 7.82 0.92 -5.41
N PRO A 111 9.06 1.38 -5.15
CA PRO A 111 9.34 2.81 -5.06
C PRO A 111 9.03 3.57 -6.35
N TRP A 112 9.36 2.97 -7.51
CA TRP A 112 9.03 3.55 -8.81
C TRP A 112 7.52 3.67 -9.02
N GLY A 113 6.77 2.60 -8.77
CA GLY A 113 5.31 2.59 -8.93
C GLY A 113 4.62 3.61 -8.03
N ASN A 114 4.99 3.67 -6.76
CA ASN A 114 4.43 4.63 -5.81
C ASN A 114 4.76 6.08 -6.18
N SER A 115 6.01 6.37 -6.59
CA SER A 115 6.41 7.70 -7.05
C SER A 115 5.64 8.13 -8.30
N SER A 116 5.48 7.21 -9.28
CA SER A 116 4.73 7.47 -10.52
C SER A 116 3.22 7.66 -10.25
N THR A 117 2.66 6.90 -9.31
CA THR A 117 1.27 7.09 -8.85
C THR A 117 1.07 8.48 -8.27
N ARG A 118 1.98 8.92 -7.40
CA ARG A 118 1.94 10.25 -6.78
C ARG A 118 2.04 11.36 -7.82
N GLU A 119 2.99 11.26 -8.75
CA GLU A 119 3.16 12.22 -9.82
C GLU A 119 1.92 12.31 -10.73
N LEU A 120 1.34 11.16 -11.09
CA LEU A 120 0.13 11.14 -11.90
C LEU A 120 -1.06 11.75 -11.18
N ILE A 121 -1.27 11.46 -9.89
CA ILE A 121 -2.32 12.08 -9.08
C ILE A 121 -2.12 13.59 -9.00
N PHE A 122 -0.88 14.04 -8.81
CA PHE A 122 -0.58 15.47 -8.82
C PHE A 122 -0.91 16.14 -10.16
N ASN A 123 -0.54 15.51 -11.28
CA ASN A 123 -0.84 16.03 -12.62
C ASN A 123 -2.36 16.08 -12.87
N ILE A 124 -3.11 15.08 -12.41
CA ILE A 124 -4.58 15.08 -12.47
C ILE A 124 -5.15 16.24 -11.63
N ALA A 125 -4.65 16.42 -10.41
CA ALA A 125 -5.08 17.51 -9.54
C ALA A 125 -4.75 18.88 -10.12
N ARG A 126 -3.53 19.06 -10.64
CA ARG A 126 -3.09 20.30 -11.31
C ARG A 126 -3.98 20.66 -12.49
N ASN A 127 -4.23 19.72 -13.38
CA ASN A 127 -5.11 19.96 -14.53
C ASN A 127 -6.52 20.35 -14.11
N LYS A 128 -7.00 19.82 -12.97
CA LYS A 128 -8.32 20.18 -12.43
C LYS A 128 -8.35 21.55 -11.79
N VAL A 129 -7.31 21.97 -11.11
CA VAL A 129 -7.22 23.32 -10.56
C VAL A 129 -7.28 24.34 -11.70
N ASN A 130 -6.58 24.09 -12.80
CA ASN A 130 -6.62 24.95 -13.97
C ASN A 130 -7.98 24.96 -14.69
N ILE A 131 -8.76 23.85 -14.63
CA ILE A 131 -10.08 23.73 -15.27
C ILE A 131 -11.20 24.06 -14.28
N GLY A 132 -10.97 23.87 -12.97
CA GLY A 132 -11.97 23.99 -11.91
C GLY A 132 -12.23 25.43 -11.47
N ILE A 133 -11.29 26.35 -11.67
CA ILE A 133 -11.52 27.77 -11.37
C ILE A 133 -12.42 28.34 -12.48
N LYS A 134 -13.65 28.68 -12.09
CA LYS A 134 -14.63 29.30 -13.00
C LYS A 134 -14.58 30.79 -12.86
N GLU A 135 -14.62 31.48 -14.01
CA GLU A 135 -14.72 32.93 -14.04
C GLU A 135 -16.04 33.41 -13.41
N ARG A 136 -15.98 34.54 -12.73
CA ARG A 136 -17.15 35.25 -12.16
C ARG A 136 -17.99 34.38 -11.22
N THR A 137 -17.37 33.39 -10.59
CA THR A 137 -18.04 32.49 -9.67
C THR A 137 -17.20 32.32 -8.40
N PHE A 138 -17.82 32.19 -7.25
CA PHE A 138 -17.14 31.84 -6.01
C PHE A 138 -16.78 30.35 -6.02
N ASN A 139 -15.50 30.05 -6.08
CA ASN A 139 -14.96 28.70 -6.06
C ASN A 139 -14.60 28.34 -4.61
N SER A 140 -15.32 27.38 -4.03
CA SER A 140 -15.13 26.88 -2.65
C SER A 140 -14.50 25.49 -2.59
N ASP A 141 -13.89 25.05 -3.70
CA ASP A 141 -13.28 23.71 -3.82
C ASP A 141 -12.00 23.56 -2.99
N PHE A 142 -11.45 24.67 -2.48
CA PHE A 142 -10.24 24.70 -1.66
C PHE A 142 -10.61 24.79 -0.18
N LYS A 143 -10.02 23.94 0.65
CA LYS A 143 -10.33 23.87 2.08
C LYS A 143 -9.96 25.18 2.80
N GLY A 144 -10.95 25.82 3.39
CA GLY A 144 -10.75 27.05 4.17
C GLY A 144 -10.49 28.30 3.34
N LEU A 145 -10.68 28.23 2.01
CA LEU A 145 -10.44 29.30 1.09
C LEU A 145 -11.57 29.39 0.07
N VAL A 146 -12.11 30.58 -0.11
CA VAL A 146 -13.08 30.89 -1.18
C VAL A 146 -12.39 31.84 -2.17
N LEU A 147 -12.30 31.42 -3.43
CA LEU A 147 -11.64 32.14 -4.51
C LEU A 147 -12.66 32.65 -5.51
N TYR A 148 -12.65 33.95 -5.80
CA TYR A 148 -13.36 34.56 -6.90
C TYR A 148 -12.35 35.13 -7.91
N VAL A 149 -12.58 34.87 -9.19
CA VAL A 149 -11.72 35.38 -10.29
C VAL A 149 -12.62 36.03 -11.33
N ASN A 150 -12.30 37.25 -11.72
CA ASN A 150 -13.07 38.00 -12.70
C ASN A 150 -12.78 37.53 -14.14
N GLU A 151 -11.51 37.31 -14.49
CA GLU A 151 -11.07 36.89 -15.83
C GLU A 151 -9.89 35.92 -15.74
N ILE A 152 -9.92 34.87 -16.57
CA ILE A 152 -8.82 33.89 -16.70
C ILE A 152 -8.21 34.06 -18.08
N ALA A 153 -6.93 34.45 -18.16
CA ALA A 153 -6.26 34.60 -19.44
C ALA A 153 -5.99 33.25 -20.11
N VAL A 154 -5.76 33.32 -21.44
CA VAL A 154 -5.50 32.13 -22.29
C VAL A 154 -4.39 31.29 -21.69
N ARG A 155 -4.70 29.98 -21.43
CA ARG A 155 -3.93 28.89 -20.80
C ARG A 155 -4.11 28.67 -19.29
N GLY A 156 -4.99 29.45 -18.60
CA GLY A 156 -5.35 29.13 -17.20
C GLY A 156 -4.28 29.44 -16.14
N GLU A 157 -3.16 30.05 -16.53
CA GLU A 157 -2.04 30.33 -15.61
C GLU A 157 -2.08 31.75 -15.02
N LYS A 158 -2.67 32.73 -15.75
CA LYS A 158 -2.81 34.11 -15.31
C LYS A 158 -4.26 34.47 -15.01
N LEU A 159 -4.49 34.95 -13.81
CA LEU A 159 -5.80 35.34 -13.29
C LEU A 159 -5.82 36.87 -13.10
N LYS A 160 -7.00 37.50 -13.34
CA LYS A 160 -7.18 38.95 -13.14
C LYS A 160 -8.41 39.22 -12.26
N GLY A 161 -8.31 40.26 -11.42
CA GLY A 161 -9.39 40.68 -10.54
C GLY A 161 -9.75 39.59 -9.56
N ILE A 162 -8.84 39.30 -8.63
CA ILE A 162 -8.93 38.17 -7.72
C ILE A 162 -9.40 38.66 -6.37
N LEU A 163 -10.37 37.93 -5.78
CA LEU A 163 -10.76 38.07 -4.39
C LEU A 163 -10.64 36.71 -3.73
N VAL A 164 -9.89 36.67 -2.63
CA VAL A 164 -9.70 35.47 -1.82
C VAL A 164 -10.21 35.75 -0.43
N SER A 165 -11.09 34.87 0.06
CA SER A 165 -11.46 34.84 1.48
C SER A 165 -10.80 33.64 2.13
N GLU A 166 -9.90 33.88 3.05
CA GLU A 166 -9.14 32.87 3.79
C GLU A 166 -9.50 32.93 5.28
N LYS A 167 -9.57 31.76 5.93
CA LYS A 167 -9.75 31.71 7.38
C LYS A 167 -8.40 31.99 8.05
N GLY A 168 -8.24 33.16 8.66
CA GLY A 168 -7.00 33.55 9.34
C GLY A 168 -6.64 32.63 10.52
N GLU A 169 -5.39 32.70 10.98
CA GLU A 169 -4.88 31.92 12.11
C GLU A 169 -5.68 32.14 13.42
N THR A 170 -6.27 33.32 13.57
CA THR A 170 -7.14 33.69 14.71
C THR A 170 -8.59 33.25 14.53
N GLY A 171 -8.92 32.56 13.41
CA GLY A 171 -10.28 32.16 13.05
C GLY A 171 -11.13 33.26 12.43
N GLU A 172 -10.59 34.46 12.23
CA GLU A 172 -11.23 35.57 11.56
C GLU A 172 -11.02 35.50 10.04
N PRO A 173 -12.00 35.86 9.21
CA PRO A 173 -11.85 35.83 7.77
C PRO A 173 -10.94 36.98 7.30
N ASN A 174 -9.86 36.66 6.61
CA ASN A 174 -9.06 37.64 5.86
C ASN A 174 -9.61 37.73 4.45
N THR A 175 -9.88 38.95 3.98
CA THR A 175 -10.28 39.19 2.59
C THR A 175 -9.08 39.80 1.85
N ILE A 176 -8.62 39.10 0.83
CA ILE A 176 -7.47 39.51 0.01
C ILE A 176 -7.98 39.90 -1.36
N VAL A 177 -7.66 41.08 -1.81
CA VAL A 177 -8.00 41.57 -3.15
C VAL A 177 -6.70 41.81 -3.91
N ALA A 178 -6.55 41.24 -5.11
CA ALA A 178 -5.37 41.42 -5.93
C ALA A 178 -5.74 41.70 -7.38
N ARG A 179 -4.92 42.49 -8.05
CA ARG A 179 -5.11 42.86 -9.44
C ARG A 179 -4.83 41.70 -10.38
N GLU A 180 -3.74 40.97 -10.12
CA GLU A 180 -3.31 39.83 -10.91
C GLU A 180 -2.87 38.67 -10.00
N GLY A 181 -2.91 37.42 -10.55
CA GLY A 181 -2.36 36.27 -9.90
C GLY A 181 -1.94 35.19 -10.88
N TYR A 182 -1.05 34.34 -10.41
CA TYR A 182 -0.48 33.24 -11.20
C TYR A 182 -0.59 31.94 -10.41
N LEU A 183 -1.01 30.88 -11.11
CA LEU A 183 -0.96 29.53 -10.56
C LEU A 183 0.42 28.93 -10.87
N ILE A 184 1.24 28.81 -9.85
CA ILE A 184 2.59 28.24 -9.93
C ILE A 184 2.53 26.83 -9.38
N SER A 185 2.85 25.85 -10.21
CA SER A 185 2.96 24.44 -9.77
C SER A 185 4.41 24.01 -9.81
N ASP A 186 4.93 23.54 -8.69
CA ASP A 186 6.25 22.93 -8.62
C ASP A 186 6.12 21.39 -8.72
N PRO A 187 6.58 20.77 -9.82
CA PRO A 187 6.52 19.32 -9.99
C PRO A 187 7.36 18.54 -8.96
N LYS A 188 8.38 19.18 -8.36
CA LYS A 188 9.26 18.51 -7.39
C LYS A 188 8.67 18.49 -5.99
N SER A 189 8.12 19.63 -5.54
CA SER A 189 7.49 19.74 -4.21
C SER A 189 6.02 19.34 -4.23
N LEU A 190 5.41 19.19 -5.42
CA LEU A 190 4.00 18.88 -5.60
C LEU A 190 3.06 19.89 -4.91
N ILE A 191 3.47 21.15 -4.84
CA ILE A 191 2.69 22.25 -4.28
C ILE A 191 2.14 23.11 -5.42
N ILE A 192 0.87 23.50 -5.32
CA ILE A 192 0.28 24.53 -6.17
C ILE A 192 0.17 25.79 -5.34
N THR A 193 0.85 26.83 -5.78
CA THR A 193 0.84 28.14 -5.12
C THR A 193 0.09 29.13 -5.99
N LEU A 194 -0.90 29.81 -5.40
CA LEU A 194 -1.51 30.99 -5.98
C LEU A 194 -0.70 32.21 -5.58
N ARG A 195 0.09 32.73 -6.51
CA ARG A 195 0.87 33.96 -6.34
C ARG A 195 0.01 35.16 -6.74
N LEU A 196 -0.31 35.99 -5.79
CA LEU A 196 -1.03 37.24 -5.99
C LEU A 196 -0.06 38.40 -6.16
N ILE A 197 -0.38 39.32 -7.07
CA ILE A 197 0.44 40.47 -7.36
C ILE A 197 -0.39 41.74 -7.25
N ASP A 198 0.19 42.78 -6.65
CA ASP A 198 -0.42 44.11 -6.47
C ASP A 198 -1.80 44.01 -5.79
N GLY A 199 -1.78 43.84 -4.48
CA GLY A 199 -3.02 43.61 -3.74
C GLY A 199 -3.02 44.14 -2.30
N LYS A 200 -4.17 43.96 -1.65
CA LYS A 200 -4.43 44.42 -0.30
C LYS A 200 -5.10 43.28 0.51
N ILE A 201 -4.71 43.14 1.74
CA ILE A 201 -5.33 42.24 2.72
C ILE A 201 -6.18 43.09 3.67
N HIS A 202 -7.44 42.77 3.76
CA HIS A 202 -8.41 43.41 4.61
C HIS A 202 -8.73 42.49 5.78
N ARG A 203 -8.47 42.95 7.00
CA ARG A 203 -8.78 42.24 8.25
C ARG A 203 -9.75 43.11 9.07
N ALA A 204 -10.88 42.53 9.43
CA ALA A 204 -11.81 43.12 10.37
C ALA A 204 -11.80 42.30 11.67
N SER A 205 -11.61 42.95 12.82
CA SER A 205 -11.77 42.30 14.11
C SER A 205 -13.22 41.93 14.39
N LYS A 206 -13.46 40.86 15.18
CA LYS A 206 -14.82 40.43 15.58
C LYS A 206 -15.65 41.55 16.20
N ASP A 207 -15.02 42.45 16.90
CA ASP A 207 -15.66 43.59 17.56
C ASP A 207 -15.95 44.76 16.60
N LEU A 208 -15.64 44.64 15.30
CA LEU A 208 -15.77 45.68 14.26
C LEU A 208 -15.11 47.03 14.58
N ASN A 209 -14.35 47.09 15.68
CA ASN A 209 -13.70 48.32 16.14
C ASN A 209 -12.32 48.54 15.51
N THR A 210 -11.73 47.52 14.91
CA THR A 210 -10.40 47.61 14.29
C THR A 210 -10.47 47.04 12.88
N TYR A 211 -10.13 47.87 11.91
CA TYR A 211 -9.94 47.50 10.53
C TYR A 211 -8.49 47.74 10.13
N GLN A 212 -7.86 46.69 9.60
CA GLN A 212 -6.48 46.75 9.14
C GLN A 212 -6.42 46.49 7.63
N GLU A 213 -5.73 47.35 6.94
CA GLU A 213 -5.42 47.20 5.51
C GLU A 213 -3.90 47.06 5.35
N ILE A 214 -3.47 45.99 4.74
CA ILE A 214 -2.05 45.65 4.51
C ILE A 214 -1.86 45.55 3.00
N GLY A 215 -1.13 46.48 2.41
CA GLY A 215 -0.74 46.41 0.99
C GLY A 215 0.44 45.48 0.79
N PHE A 216 0.43 44.69 -0.30
CA PHE A 216 1.54 43.81 -0.69
C PHE A 216 1.84 43.91 -2.18
N SER A 217 3.11 43.76 -2.54
CA SER A 217 3.53 43.63 -3.94
C SER A 217 3.37 42.20 -4.44
N THR A 218 3.66 41.22 -3.58
CA THR A 218 3.50 39.78 -3.87
C THR A 218 3.06 39.06 -2.61
N TYR A 219 2.08 38.14 -2.75
CA TYR A 219 1.59 37.31 -1.67
C TYR A 219 1.33 35.90 -2.19
N ASP A 220 1.94 34.91 -1.57
CA ASP A 220 1.84 33.50 -1.98
C ASP A 220 0.89 32.73 -1.06
N ILE A 221 -0.14 32.13 -1.65
CA ILE A 221 -1.10 31.28 -0.97
C ILE A 221 -0.91 29.86 -1.46
N ASN A 222 -0.57 28.95 -0.56
CA ASN A 222 -0.50 27.53 -0.89
C ASN A 222 -1.92 26.95 -0.95
N LEU A 223 -2.34 26.50 -2.13
CA LEU A 223 -3.63 25.87 -2.33
C LEU A 223 -3.58 24.45 -1.78
N ASP A 224 -4.26 24.24 -0.65
CA ASP A 224 -4.41 22.90 -0.11
C ASP A 224 -5.39 22.08 -0.96
N LEU A 225 -4.85 21.17 -1.75
CA LEU A 225 -5.62 20.23 -2.55
C LEU A 225 -6.26 19.10 -1.71
N GLY A 226 -6.22 19.22 -0.39
CA GLY A 226 -6.66 18.19 0.56
C GLY A 226 -8.10 17.72 0.37
N THR A 227 -9.00 18.51 -0.25
CA THR A 227 -10.34 18.07 -0.64
C THR A 227 -10.32 17.25 -1.93
N ILE A 228 -9.34 17.47 -2.79
CA ILE A 228 -9.17 16.75 -4.07
C ILE A 228 -8.39 15.45 -3.83
N ILE A 229 -7.50 15.44 -2.82
CA ILE A 229 -6.54 14.34 -2.54
C ILE A 229 -6.72 13.80 -1.10
N LYS A 230 -7.90 13.94 -0.50
CA LYS A 230 -8.18 13.70 0.94
C LYS A 230 -7.76 12.33 1.50
N GLU A 231 -7.25 11.41 0.69
CA GLU A 231 -6.87 10.07 1.16
C GLU A 231 -5.38 9.70 1.02
N GLN A 232 -4.56 10.55 0.43
CA GLN A 232 -3.15 10.18 0.20
C GLN A 232 -2.15 11.22 0.75
N GLY A 233 -2.20 11.47 2.04
CA GLY A 233 -1.07 11.99 2.80
C GLY A 233 -0.34 13.23 2.24
N SER A 234 0.42 13.87 3.09
CA SER A 234 1.40 14.93 2.82
C SER A 234 2.11 14.80 1.44
N PHE A 235 2.24 15.89 0.69
CA PHE A 235 3.02 15.97 -0.56
C PHE A 235 4.53 15.68 -0.39
N THR A 236 4.97 15.41 0.82
CA THR A 236 6.31 14.88 1.07
C THR A 236 6.38 13.43 0.59
N LYS A 237 7.49 13.07 -0.05
CA LYS A 237 7.77 11.70 -0.51
C LYS A 237 7.56 10.74 0.66
N GLU A 238 6.60 9.81 0.51
CA GLU A 238 6.37 8.79 1.52
C GLU A 238 7.56 7.83 1.63
N TYR A 239 7.75 7.24 2.80
CA TYR A 239 8.85 6.28 3.00
C TYR A 239 8.75 5.07 2.07
N SER A 240 7.54 4.66 1.71
CA SER A 240 7.27 3.59 0.74
C SER A 240 7.75 3.87 -0.69
N GLU A 241 7.90 5.16 -1.05
CA GLU A 241 8.38 5.63 -2.35
C GLU A 241 9.91 5.78 -2.39
N MET A 242 10.58 5.66 -1.25
CA MET A 242 12.01 5.85 -1.13
C MET A 242 12.78 4.58 -1.50
N SER A 243 13.87 4.76 -2.22
CA SER A 243 14.89 3.72 -2.40
C SER A 243 15.58 3.39 -1.07
N ILE A 244 16.28 2.27 -0.99
CA ILE A 244 17.01 1.88 0.23
C ILE A 244 18.00 2.99 0.66
N GLY A 245 18.74 3.57 -0.31
CA GLY A 245 19.71 4.62 -0.01
C GLY A 245 19.06 5.92 0.49
N GLU A 246 17.90 6.29 -0.08
CA GLU A 246 17.13 7.45 0.40
C GLU A 246 16.56 7.21 1.80
N LEU A 247 16.03 5.99 2.07
CA LEU A 247 15.55 5.60 3.39
C LEU A 247 16.66 5.68 4.45
N GLN A 248 17.85 5.18 4.15
CA GLN A 248 18.99 5.22 5.07
C GLN A 248 19.37 6.67 5.41
N ARG A 249 19.52 7.53 4.39
CA ARG A 249 19.79 8.96 4.60
C ARG A 249 18.71 9.63 5.45
N LYS A 250 17.44 9.31 5.17
CA LYS A 250 16.32 9.88 5.94
C LYS A 250 16.28 9.40 7.38
N ILE A 251 16.63 8.14 7.64
CA ILE A 251 16.78 7.59 9.00
C ILE A 251 17.87 8.33 9.77
N GLU A 252 19.03 8.59 9.13
CA GLU A 252 20.13 9.34 9.76
C GLU A 252 19.73 10.79 10.09
N GLU A 253 19.04 11.45 9.16
CA GLU A 253 18.50 12.81 9.36
C GLU A 253 17.52 12.87 10.54
N LEU A 254 16.56 11.95 10.58
CA LEU A 254 15.57 11.86 11.65
C LEU A 254 16.20 11.51 13.00
N ARG A 255 17.24 10.67 13.00
CA ARG A 255 18.01 10.31 14.22
C ARG A 255 18.69 11.53 14.80
N LYS A 256 19.33 12.37 13.99
CA LYS A 256 19.94 13.65 14.42
C LYS A 256 18.88 14.60 14.97
N GLY A 257 17.69 14.64 14.37
CA GLY A 257 16.57 15.50 14.80
C GLY A 257 15.73 14.95 15.96
N LYS A 258 16.10 13.81 16.58
CA LYS A 258 15.34 13.13 17.65
C LYS A 258 13.85 12.90 17.31
N LYS A 259 13.53 12.68 16.04
CA LYS A 259 12.18 12.38 15.56
C LYS A 259 11.92 10.88 15.54
N SER A 260 10.64 10.47 15.49
CA SER A 260 10.26 9.07 15.43
C SER A 260 10.86 8.35 14.21
N LEU A 261 11.54 7.24 14.47
CA LEU A 261 12.18 6.39 13.46
C LEU A 261 11.30 5.19 13.05
N TYR A 262 10.13 5.03 13.68
CA TYR A 262 9.30 3.83 13.51
C TYR A 262 8.95 3.57 12.03
N HIS A 263 8.30 4.53 11.37
CA HIS A 263 7.84 4.35 9.99
C HIS A 263 8.95 4.09 8.96
N PRO A 264 10.04 4.89 8.90
CA PRO A 264 11.09 4.63 7.91
C PRO A 264 11.82 3.30 8.15
N LEU A 265 12.03 2.91 9.42
CA LEU A 265 12.61 1.61 9.75
C LEU A 265 11.65 0.46 9.41
N GLN A 266 10.35 0.61 9.66
CA GLN A 266 9.34 -0.37 9.29
C GLN A 266 9.41 -0.68 7.79
N VAL A 267 9.33 0.34 6.95
CA VAL A 267 9.41 0.18 5.49
C VAL A 267 10.72 -0.48 5.06
N LEU A 268 11.84 -0.11 5.69
CA LEU A 268 13.14 -0.70 5.38
C LEU A 268 13.18 -2.21 5.68
N TYR A 269 12.71 -2.62 6.85
CA TYR A 269 12.70 -4.03 7.25
C TYR A 269 11.67 -4.85 6.47
N GLU A 270 10.51 -4.30 6.14
CA GLU A 270 9.49 -4.96 5.32
C GLU A 270 9.98 -5.32 3.93
N LYS A 271 10.86 -4.51 3.32
CA LYS A 271 11.49 -4.82 2.02
C LYS A 271 12.25 -6.15 2.00
N PHE A 272 12.65 -6.67 3.16
CA PHE A 272 13.35 -7.95 3.30
C PHE A 272 12.49 -9.03 3.96
N SER A 273 11.75 -8.68 5.01
CA SER A 273 10.93 -9.62 5.78
C SER A 273 9.79 -10.22 4.94
N VAL A 274 9.11 -9.40 4.12
CA VAL A 274 7.97 -9.87 3.30
C VAL A 274 8.42 -10.80 2.16
N PRO A 275 9.48 -10.52 1.38
CA PRO A 275 9.99 -11.49 0.42
C PRO A 275 10.45 -12.81 1.03
N PHE A 276 11.02 -12.77 2.24
CA PHE A 276 11.44 -13.98 2.97
C PHE A 276 10.28 -14.91 3.31
N ALA A 277 9.06 -14.38 3.43
CA ALA A 277 7.86 -15.18 3.62
C ALA A 277 7.65 -16.22 2.50
N CYS A 278 8.15 -16.00 1.28
CA CYS A 278 8.10 -17.00 0.21
C CYS A 278 8.80 -18.29 0.62
N LEU A 279 9.99 -18.20 1.25
CA LEU A 279 10.74 -19.38 1.71
C LEU A 279 9.99 -20.11 2.81
N VAL A 280 9.46 -19.36 3.76
CA VAL A 280 8.73 -19.90 4.91
C VAL A 280 7.41 -20.54 4.48
N PHE A 281 6.70 -19.91 3.56
CA PHE A 281 5.47 -20.45 2.98
C PHE A 281 5.71 -21.70 2.14
N GLY A 282 6.78 -21.73 1.35
CA GLY A 282 7.18 -22.94 0.65
C GLY A 282 7.48 -24.10 1.60
N LEU A 283 8.18 -23.82 2.69
CA LEU A 283 8.55 -24.83 3.70
C LEU A 283 7.32 -25.41 4.40
N ILE A 284 6.40 -24.56 4.90
CA ILE A 284 5.21 -25.05 5.62
C ILE A 284 4.17 -25.69 4.68
N ALA A 285 4.14 -25.29 3.42
CA ALA A 285 3.24 -25.88 2.43
C ALA A 285 3.51 -27.37 2.18
N ILE A 286 4.76 -27.82 2.35
CA ILE A 286 5.14 -29.22 2.09
C ILE A 286 4.40 -30.18 3.05
N PRO A 287 4.58 -30.10 4.37
CA PRO A 287 3.90 -31.02 5.29
C PRO A 287 2.38 -30.86 5.25
N LEU A 288 1.87 -29.64 5.10
CA LEU A 288 0.44 -29.38 5.02
C LEU A 288 -0.18 -29.97 3.75
N GLY A 289 0.49 -29.87 2.59
CA GLY A 289 0.00 -30.41 1.34
C GLY A 289 0.06 -31.93 1.27
N ILE A 290 1.08 -32.56 1.85
CA ILE A 290 1.26 -34.02 1.87
C ILE A 290 0.23 -34.69 2.80
N GLN A 291 -0.03 -34.12 3.98
CA GLN A 291 -0.91 -34.70 4.97
C GLN A 291 -2.40 -34.43 4.70
N SER A 292 -2.73 -33.41 3.94
CA SER A 292 -4.12 -33.18 3.56
C SER A 292 -4.54 -34.28 2.57
N ARG A 293 -5.51 -35.10 2.96
CA ARG A 293 -6.26 -35.98 2.06
C ARG A 293 -7.47 -35.20 1.58
N PRO A 294 -7.38 -34.44 0.47
CA PRO A 294 -8.45 -33.55 0.09
C PRO A 294 -9.63 -34.35 -0.44
N SER A 295 -10.75 -34.30 0.26
CA SER A 295 -12.06 -34.68 -0.30
C SER A 295 -12.53 -33.67 -1.37
N SER A 296 -11.92 -32.48 -1.46
CA SER A 296 -12.26 -31.39 -2.35
C SER A 296 -11.01 -30.76 -2.98
N LYS A 297 -11.10 -30.45 -4.29
CA LYS A 297 -10.06 -29.70 -5.05
C LYS A 297 -9.76 -28.31 -4.47
N PHE A 298 -10.69 -27.76 -3.68
CA PHE A 298 -10.57 -26.43 -3.07
C PHE A 298 -9.87 -26.44 -1.69
N TRP A 299 -9.56 -27.62 -1.14
CA TRP A 299 -8.96 -27.71 0.20
C TRP A 299 -7.63 -26.96 0.34
N GLY A 300 -6.75 -27.09 -0.67
CA GLY A 300 -5.49 -26.36 -0.70
C GLY A 300 -5.65 -24.84 -0.69
N PHE A 301 -6.70 -24.32 -1.36
CA PHE A 301 -7.03 -22.90 -1.34
C PHE A 301 -7.48 -22.44 0.06
N ILE A 302 -8.40 -23.17 0.68
CA ILE A 302 -8.89 -22.85 2.04
C ILE A 302 -7.74 -22.87 3.04
N LEU A 303 -6.89 -23.90 2.98
CA LEU A 303 -5.75 -24.04 3.87
C LEU A 303 -4.72 -22.90 3.66
N SER A 304 -4.48 -22.51 2.41
CA SER A 304 -3.61 -21.37 2.13
C SER A 304 -4.14 -20.08 2.74
N LEU A 305 -5.46 -19.85 2.65
CA LEU A 305 -6.10 -18.67 3.22
C LEU A 305 -5.94 -18.60 4.75
N VAL A 306 -6.09 -19.74 5.43
CA VAL A 306 -5.89 -19.84 6.89
C VAL A 306 -4.46 -19.52 7.28
N VAL A 307 -3.46 -20.09 6.59
CA VAL A 307 -2.05 -19.83 6.88
C VAL A 307 -1.68 -18.37 6.61
N ILE A 308 -2.17 -17.81 5.50
CA ILE A 308 -1.98 -16.39 5.15
C ILE A 308 -2.58 -15.50 6.25
N LEU A 309 -3.80 -15.78 6.67
CA LEU A 309 -4.47 -15.00 7.70
C LEU A 309 -3.69 -15.03 9.01
N ILE A 310 -3.25 -16.20 9.46
CA ILE A 310 -2.43 -16.35 10.66
C ILE A 310 -1.15 -15.53 10.52
N TYR A 311 -0.43 -15.63 9.39
CA TYR A 311 0.79 -14.86 9.15
C TYR A 311 0.57 -13.36 9.27
N TYR A 312 -0.45 -12.81 8.58
CA TYR A 312 -0.70 -11.37 8.57
C TYR A 312 -1.27 -10.85 9.88
N VAL A 313 -2.05 -11.65 10.61
CA VAL A 313 -2.48 -11.31 11.98
C VAL A 313 -1.26 -11.18 12.90
N PHE A 314 -0.32 -12.13 12.84
CA PHE A 314 0.92 -12.07 13.61
C PHE A 314 1.78 -10.87 13.23
N LEU A 315 1.91 -10.59 11.92
CA LEU A 315 2.66 -9.43 11.41
C LEU A 315 2.06 -8.12 11.93
N THR A 316 0.74 -7.95 11.78
CA THR A 316 0.04 -6.73 12.21
C THR A 316 0.10 -6.56 13.72
N PHE A 317 -0.07 -7.63 14.47
CA PHE A 317 0.03 -7.61 15.93
C PHE A 317 1.45 -7.20 16.38
N GLY A 318 2.48 -7.78 15.76
CA GLY A 318 3.88 -7.39 16.00
C GLY A 318 4.12 -5.90 15.69
N GLN A 319 3.59 -5.39 14.58
CA GLN A 319 3.70 -3.98 14.22
C GLN A 319 3.05 -3.05 15.27
N ILE A 320 1.90 -3.44 15.82
CA ILE A 320 1.20 -2.67 16.86
C ILE A 320 2.06 -2.63 18.14
N LEU A 321 2.60 -3.77 18.59
CA LEU A 321 3.46 -3.84 19.77
C LEU A 321 4.75 -3.03 19.59
N ALA A 322 5.36 -3.09 18.41
CA ALA A 322 6.55 -2.29 18.11
C ALA A 322 6.25 -0.79 18.04
N LYS A 323 5.08 -0.40 17.52
CA LYS A 323 4.63 1.00 17.48
C LYS A 323 4.43 1.56 18.89
N ASN A 324 3.94 0.74 19.83
CA ASN A 324 3.78 1.10 21.22
C ASN A 324 5.11 1.09 22.02
N GLY A 325 6.21 0.61 21.41
CA GLY A 325 7.53 0.54 22.05
C GLY A 325 7.73 -0.68 22.95
N GLU A 326 6.81 -1.66 22.93
CA GLU A 326 6.88 -2.85 23.78
C GLU A 326 7.93 -3.84 23.30
N ILE A 327 8.14 -3.94 21.98
CA ILE A 327 9.14 -4.82 21.39
C ILE A 327 9.96 -4.09 20.31
N PRO A 328 11.23 -4.48 20.11
CA PRO A 328 12.03 -3.94 19.00
C PRO A 328 11.43 -4.26 17.64
N LEU A 329 11.38 -3.27 16.76
CA LEU A 329 10.78 -3.39 15.42
C LEU A 329 11.33 -4.54 14.56
N PRO A 330 12.66 -4.81 14.53
CA PRO A 330 13.18 -5.97 13.79
C PRO A 330 12.57 -7.30 14.26
N ILE A 331 12.43 -7.48 15.57
CA ILE A 331 11.83 -8.69 16.15
C ILE A 331 10.37 -8.80 15.72
N ALA A 332 9.62 -7.71 15.81
CA ALA A 332 8.21 -7.67 15.44
C ALA A 332 7.95 -8.10 13.99
N LEU A 333 8.77 -7.63 13.05
CA LEU A 333 8.59 -7.89 11.63
C LEU A 333 9.13 -9.26 11.18
N TRP A 334 10.09 -9.83 11.90
CA TRP A 334 10.65 -11.14 11.60
C TRP A 334 10.00 -12.29 12.38
N ALA A 335 9.32 -11.99 13.50
CA ALA A 335 8.67 -13.00 14.34
C ALA A 335 7.70 -13.93 13.58
N PRO A 336 6.82 -13.45 12.66
CA PRO A 336 5.96 -14.33 11.89
C PRO A 336 6.74 -15.34 11.04
N ASN A 337 7.85 -14.89 10.41
CA ASN A 337 8.71 -15.73 9.60
C ASN A 337 9.38 -16.82 10.45
N PHE A 338 9.93 -16.47 11.61
CA PHE A 338 10.54 -17.43 12.51
C PHE A 338 9.52 -18.43 13.06
N PHE A 339 8.34 -17.93 13.51
CA PHE A 339 7.31 -18.77 14.08
C PHE A 339 6.80 -19.80 13.06
N ILE A 340 6.41 -19.37 11.86
CA ILE A 340 5.90 -20.26 10.82
C ILE A 340 7.04 -21.14 10.26
N GLY A 341 8.26 -20.61 10.18
CA GLY A 341 9.43 -21.38 9.76
C GLY A 341 9.75 -22.53 10.70
N ILE A 342 9.80 -22.28 12.01
CA ILE A 342 10.03 -23.32 13.03
C ILE A 342 8.90 -24.35 12.98
N LEU A 343 7.64 -23.88 12.88
CA LEU A 343 6.48 -24.76 12.75
C LEU A 343 6.58 -25.62 11.48
N GLY A 344 7.00 -25.03 10.35
CA GLY A 344 7.20 -25.72 9.08
C GLY A 344 8.26 -26.79 9.17
N VAL A 345 9.43 -26.50 9.78
CA VAL A 345 10.50 -27.50 10.03
C VAL A 345 10.00 -28.63 10.94
N TYR A 346 9.35 -28.30 12.02
CA TYR A 346 8.78 -29.29 12.96
C TYR A 346 7.77 -30.21 12.26
N MET A 347 6.85 -29.63 11.50
CA MET A 347 5.85 -30.42 10.77
C MET A 347 6.51 -31.26 9.68
N LEU A 348 7.50 -30.71 8.96
CA LEU A 348 8.24 -31.46 7.95
C LEU A 348 8.96 -32.67 8.55
N TYR A 349 9.64 -32.48 9.70
CA TYR A 349 10.31 -33.58 10.41
C TYR A 349 9.31 -34.70 10.79
N LYS A 350 8.14 -34.33 11.32
CA LYS A 350 7.08 -35.31 11.66
C LYS A 350 6.56 -36.04 10.42
N THR A 351 6.29 -35.30 9.33
CA THR A 351 5.79 -35.86 8.08
C THR A 351 6.82 -36.80 7.43
N ALA A 352 8.11 -36.46 7.51
CA ALA A 352 9.19 -37.28 6.96
C ALA A 352 9.36 -38.62 7.71
N ASN A 353 9.04 -38.62 9.01
CA ASN A 353 9.13 -39.84 9.85
C ASN A 353 7.77 -40.53 10.04
N ASP A 354 6.76 -40.20 9.22
CA ASP A 354 5.39 -40.76 9.30
C ASP A 354 4.72 -40.64 10.70
N LEU A 355 5.13 -39.61 11.48
CA LEU A 355 4.58 -39.37 12.81
C LEU A 355 3.29 -38.52 12.69
N PRO A 356 2.22 -38.88 13.46
CA PRO A 356 0.97 -38.11 13.41
C PRO A 356 1.15 -36.69 13.92
N ILE A 357 0.63 -35.71 13.17
CA ILE A 357 0.59 -34.32 13.62
C ILE A 357 -0.70 -34.13 14.41
N ASN A 358 -0.60 -34.11 15.73
CA ASN A 358 -1.73 -33.99 16.65
C ASN A 358 -2.63 -32.79 16.38
N PHE A 359 -2.04 -31.71 15.83
CA PHE A 359 -2.79 -30.49 15.50
C PHE A 359 -3.75 -30.66 14.32
N ILE A 360 -3.35 -31.39 13.27
CA ILE A 360 -4.24 -31.69 12.13
C ILE A 360 -5.37 -32.64 12.58
N VAL A 361 -5.05 -33.64 13.37
CA VAL A 361 -6.05 -34.53 13.97
C VAL A 361 -7.04 -33.78 14.88
N TRP A 362 -6.57 -32.76 15.58
CA TRP A 362 -7.41 -31.88 16.39
C TRP A 362 -8.33 -30.98 15.55
N ILE A 363 -7.81 -30.39 14.48
CA ILE A 363 -8.61 -29.61 13.52
C ILE A 363 -9.66 -30.47 12.84
N GLU A 364 -9.32 -31.68 12.34
CA GLU A 364 -10.29 -32.63 11.76
C GLU A 364 -11.39 -33.00 12.77
N ARG A 365 -11.04 -33.17 14.04
CA ARG A 365 -11.97 -33.46 15.11
C ARG A 365 -12.95 -32.30 15.36
N ILE A 366 -12.51 -31.07 15.26
CA ILE A 366 -13.36 -29.87 15.35
C ILE A 366 -14.30 -29.78 14.16
N PHE A 367 -13.78 -29.92 12.92
CA PHE A 367 -14.62 -29.87 11.71
C PHE A 367 -15.67 -30.99 11.68
N ARG A 368 -15.32 -32.17 12.14
CA ARG A 368 -16.28 -33.30 12.32
C ARG A 368 -17.38 -32.98 13.34
N LYS A 369 -17.05 -32.21 14.39
CA LYS A 369 -18.06 -31.77 15.39
C LYS A 369 -19.01 -30.68 14.86
N ILE A 370 -18.57 -29.88 13.89
CA ILE A 370 -19.35 -28.77 13.26
C ILE A 370 -20.25 -29.31 12.12
N GLY A 371 -20.25 -30.64 11.86
CA GLY A 371 -21.15 -31.23 10.87
C GLY A 371 -20.76 -31.09 9.42
N LEU A 372 -19.58 -30.55 9.13
CA LEU A 372 -18.99 -30.56 7.78
C LEU A 372 -18.39 -31.95 7.56
N LYS A 373 -19.16 -32.84 6.86
CA LYS A 373 -18.64 -34.11 6.37
C LYS A 373 -17.43 -33.84 5.46
N THR A 374 -16.24 -34.20 5.93
CA THR A 374 -15.04 -34.31 5.11
C THR A 374 -15.09 -35.52 4.22
#